data_bc88e8e8e4f18e68fcf2834fba76a8c9
#
_entry.id   bc88e8e8e4f18e68fcf2834fba76a8c9
#
_cell.length_a   1.000
_cell.length_b   1.000
_cell.length_c   1.000
_cell.angle_alpha   90.00
_cell.angle_beta   90.00
_cell.angle_gamma   90.00
#
_symmetry.space_group_name_H-M   'P 1'
#
loop_
_entity.id
_entity.type
_entity.pdbx_description
1 polymer ?
#
loop_
_entity_poly.entity_id
_entity_poly.type
_entity_poly.pdbx_seq_one_letter_code
_entity_poly.pdbx_strand_id
1 'polypeptide(L)'
;MEKQMKKSLSRQMTAVFVGLLAFVLAAVFIVNAVFLGHYYTTHKESDLLNTYNALKEAQESDELTDENKQWKLSYELEKMNIDVCVMNVDRDAGTINEIFSNVKEKSLLYDQTLRIFFSKDTGNETVLKSTDQYVMRKMTDRQNGTDYLEMWGYLDDDFFVLMRSPLESIRESASLA
;
A
#
# COMPACT_ATOMS: atom_id res chain seq x y z
N MET A 1 54.53 17.09 33.04
CA MET A 1 54.22 16.34 31.80
C MET A 1 53.15 15.28 31.95
N GLU A 2 53.13 14.52 33.03
CA GLU A 2 52.16 13.40 33.28
C GLU A 2 50.68 13.81 33.33
N LYS A 3 50.37 14.97 33.87
CA LYS A 3 49.00 15.49 34.02
C LYS A 3 48.37 15.93 32.69
N GLN A 4 49.20 16.36 31.72
CA GLN A 4 48.72 16.71 30.39
C GLN A 4 48.46 15.45 29.52
N MET A 5 49.29 14.42 29.63
CA MET A 5 49.13 13.14 28.97
C MET A 5 47.83 12.43 29.41
N LYS A 6 47.52 12.39 30.71
CA LYS A 6 46.27 11.79 31.20
C LYS A 6 45.03 12.50 30.70
N LYS A 7 45.04 13.85 30.58
CA LYS A 7 43.92 14.62 29.99
C LYS A 7 43.75 14.33 28.50
N SER A 8 44.82 14.13 27.75
CA SER A 8 44.79 13.77 26.33
C SER A 8 44.19 12.38 26.11
N LEU A 9 44.62 11.39 26.91
CA LEU A 9 44.13 10.02 26.84
C LEU A 9 42.67 9.90 27.17
N SER A 10 42.19 10.58 28.24
CA SER A 10 40.78 10.62 28.62
C SER A 10 39.92 11.24 27.52
N ARG A 11 40.36 12.33 26.88
CA ARG A 11 39.64 12.95 25.77
C ARG A 11 39.56 12.03 24.53
N GLN A 12 40.63 11.32 24.21
CA GLN A 12 40.65 10.37 23.12
C GLN A 12 39.71 9.19 23.38
N MET A 13 39.73 8.62 24.58
CA MET A 13 38.79 7.56 24.94
C MET A 13 37.33 8.01 24.91
N THR A 14 37.03 9.22 25.41
CA THR A 14 35.68 9.77 25.34
C THR A 14 35.25 10.01 23.89
N ALA A 15 36.12 10.53 23.04
CA ALA A 15 35.81 10.75 21.62
C ALA A 15 35.55 9.43 20.88
N VAL A 16 36.34 8.39 21.14
CA VAL A 16 36.13 7.05 20.57
C VAL A 16 34.82 6.45 21.05
N PHE A 17 34.52 6.57 22.34
CA PHE A 17 33.24 6.06 22.89
C PHE A 17 32.02 6.78 22.32
N VAL A 18 32.04 8.12 22.26
CA VAL A 18 30.97 8.93 21.68
C VAL A 18 30.82 8.63 20.18
N GLY A 19 31.93 8.49 19.46
CA GLY A 19 31.92 8.13 18.04
C GLY A 19 31.32 6.75 17.79
N LEU A 20 31.65 5.76 18.62
CA LEU A 20 31.11 4.41 18.52
C LEU A 20 29.59 4.41 18.86
N LEU A 21 29.17 5.14 19.88
CA LEU A 21 27.76 5.27 20.23
C LEU A 21 26.96 5.92 19.09
N ALA A 22 27.49 7.02 18.54
CA ALA A 22 26.83 7.70 17.41
C ALA A 22 26.74 6.79 16.16
N PHE A 23 27.80 6.00 15.90
CA PHE A 23 27.80 5.03 14.81
C PHE A 23 26.72 3.95 15.00
N VAL A 24 26.62 3.37 16.20
CA VAL A 24 25.60 2.35 16.53
C VAL A 24 24.19 2.92 16.37
N LEU A 25 23.95 4.13 16.88
CA LEU A 25 22.64 4.79 16.74
C LEU A 25 22.29 5.05 15.27
N ALA A 26 23.25 5.54 14.48
CA ALA A 26 23.07 5.75 13.04
C ALA A 26 22.79 4.44 12.30
N ALA A 27 23.52 3.38 12.62
CA ALA A 27 23.32 2.05 12.03
C ALA A 27 21.91 1.49 12.35
N VAL A 28 21.48 1.58 13.60
CA VAL A 28 20.13 1.16 14.03
C VAL A 28 19.07 1.96 13.30
N PHE A 29 19.25 3.28 13.17
CA PHE A 29 18.30 4.13 12.43
C PHE A 29 18.18 3.75 10.96
N ILE A 30 19.32 3.53 10.27
CA ILE A 30 19.35 3.11 8.86
C ILE A 30 18.70 1.75 8.67
N VAL A 31 19.02 0.77 9.53
CA VAL A 31 18.43 -0.57 9.48
C VAL A 31 16.90 -0.48 9.67
N ASN A 32 16.44 0.27 10.67
CA ASN A 32 15.00 0.45 10.90
C ASN A 32 14.31 1.12 9.70
N ALA A 33 14.89 2.19 9.15
CA ALA A 33 14.28 2.91 8.03
C ALA A 33 14.13 2.03 6.77
N VAL A 34 15.15 1.23 6.45
CA VAL A 34 15.13 0.34 5.28
C VAL A 34 14.26 -0.89 5.51
N PHE A 35 14.39 -1.53 6.67
CA PHE A 35 13.69 -2.77 6.97
C PHE A 35 12.19 -2.53 7.17
N LEU A 36 11.81 -1.44 7.84
CA LEU A 36 10.41 -1.12 8.11
C LEU A 36 9.64 -0.83 6.82
N GLY A 37 10.23 -0.09 5.87
CA GLY A 37 9.62 0.19 4.57
C GLY A 37 9.35 -1.07 3.75
N HIS A 38 10.35 -1.96 3.68
CA HIS A 38 10.20 -3.23 2.97
C HIS A 38 9.17 -4.15 3.63
N TYR A 39 9.25 -4.32 4.95
CA TYR A 39 8.31 -5.12 5.74
C TYR A 39 6.87 -4.65 5.55
N TYR A 40 6.65 -3.33 5.60
CA TYR A 40 5.33 -2.74 5.43
C TYR A 40 4.74 -2.97 4.03
N THR A 41 5.55 -2.77 2.99
CA THR A 41 5.12 -3.02 1.61
C THR A 41 4.74 -4.49 1.43
N THR A 42 5.56 -5.43 1.89
CA THR A 42 5.28 -6.88 1.80
C THR A 42 4.01 -7.26 2.58
N HIS A 43 3.79 -6.65 3.74
CA HIS A 43 2.56 -6.90 4.52
C HIS A 43 1.32 -6.40 3.77
N LYS A 44 1.38 -5.20 3.19
CA LYS A 44 0.30 -4.64 2.38
C LYS A 44 0.04 -5.43 1.09
N GLU A 45 1.07 -5.98 0.46
CA GLU A 45 0.91 -6.91 -0.68
C GLU A 45 0.11 -8.14 -0.26
N SER A 46 0.42 -8.72 0.90
CA SER A 46 -0.31 -9.86 1.45
C SER A 46 -1.76 -9.50 1.79
N ASP A 47 -1.99 -8.33 2.39
CA ASP A 47 -3.33 -7.85 2.72
C ASP A 47 -4.20 -7.69 1.48
N LEU A 48 -3.67 -7.07 0.41
CA LEU A 48 -4.38 -6.92 -0.87
C LEU A 48 -4.69 -8.28 -1.50
N LEU A 49 -3.74 -9.22 -1.48
CA LEU A 49 -3.96 -10.56 -2.03
C LEU A 49 -5.02 -11.34 -1.25
N ASN A 50 -4.98 -11.26 0.08
CA ASN A 50 -6.00 -11.89 0.93
C ASN A 50 -7.38 -11.27 0.69
N THR A 51 -7.45 -9.93 0.55
CA THR A 51 -8.68 -9.22 0.21
C THR A 51 -9.21 -9.64 -1.16
N TYR A 52 -8.35 -9.77 -2.18
CA TYR A 52 -8.73 -10.23 -3.50
C TYR A 52 -9.37 -11.63 -3.45
N ASN A 53 -8.76 -12.57 -2.73
CA ASN A 53 -9.29 -13.92 -2.57
C ASN A 53 -10.63 -13.92 -1.82
N ALA A 54 -10.76 -13.11 -0.76
CA ALA A 54 -12.00 -12.98 -0.01
C ALA A 54 -13.14 -12.37 -0.87
N LEU A 55 -12.82 -11.39 -1.71
CA LEU A 55 -13.79 -10.81 -2.66
C LEU A 55 -14.23 -11.82 -3.71
N LYS A 56 -13.31 -12.68 -4.17
CA LYS A 56 -13.62 -13.74 -5.13
C LYS A 56 -14.58 -14.77 -4.50
N GLU A 57 -14.32 -15.22 -3.27
CA GLU A 57 -15.22 -16.10 -2.54
C GLU A 57 -16.58 -15.45 -2.28
N ALA A 58 -16.61 -14.15 -1.93
CA ALA A 58 -17.84 -13.40 -1.73
C ALA A 58 -18.65 -13.22 -3.03
N GLN A 59 -17.97 -13.10 -4.18
CA GLN A 59 -18.63 -13.08 -5.49
C GLN A 59 -19.23 -14.45 -5.83
N GLU A 60 -18.49 -15.53 -5.65
CA GLU A 60 -18.96 -16.91 -5.91
C GLU A 60 -20.18 -17.29 -5.03
N SER A 61 -20.29 -16.70 -3.83
CA SER A 61 -21.40 -16.94 -2.89
C SER A 61 -22.51 -15.88 -2.96
N ASP A 62 -22.47 -14.97 -3.92
CA ASP A 62 -23.42 -13.84 -4.11
C ASP A 62 -23.53 -12.92 -2.89
N GLU A 63 -22.49 -12.87 -2.08
CA GLU A 63 -22.44 -12.05 -0.86
C GLU A 63 -22.22 -10.57 -1.15
N LEU A 64 -21.67 -10.23 -2.31
CA LEU A 64 -21.43 -8.84 -2.71
C LEU A 64 -22.71 -8.06 -3.01
N THR A 65 -23.85 -8.74 -3.15
CA THR A 65 -25.16 -8.10 -3.37
C THR A 65 -25.99 -7.93 -2.08
N ASP A 66 -25.58 -8.57 -0.95
CA ASP A 66 -26.24 -8.47 0.35
C ASP A 66 -25.76 -7.24 1.13
N GLU A 67 -26.65 -6.28 1.41
CA GLU A 67 -26.34 -5.03 2.11
C GLU A 67 -25.69 -5.25 3.49
N ASN A 68 -26.11 -6.25 4.26
CA ASN A 68 -25.54 -6.52 5.59
C ASN A 68 -24.09 -7.05 5.48
N LYS A 69 -23.82 -7.88 4.47
CA LYS A 69 -22.50 -8.41 4.21
C LYS A 69 -21.57 -7.34 3.64
N GLN A 70 -22.09 -6.48 2.75
CA GLN A 70 -21.37 -5.31 2.25
C GLN A 70 -20.94 -4.38 3.40
N TRP A 71 -21.82 -4.11 4.36
CA TRP A 71 -21.48 -3.25 5.51
C TRP A 71 -20.35 -3.86 6.36
N LYS A 72 -20.41 -5.16 6.66
CA LYS A 72 -19.35 -5.86 7.40
C LYS A 72 -18.02 -5.84 6.63
N LEU A 73 -18.07 -6.10 5.34
CA LEU A 73 -16.91 -6.08 4.46
C LEU A 73 -16.28 -4.66 4.43
N SER A 74 -17.08 -3.62 4.25
CA SER A 74 -16.62 -2.22 4.27
C SER A 74 -15.90 -1.89 5.58
N TYR A 75 -16.44 -2.31 6.72
CA TYR A 75 -15.82 -2.08 8.02
C TYR A 75 -14.45 -2.76 8.18
N GLU A 76 -14.31 -4.01 7.72
CA GLU A 76 -13.02 -4.70 7.75
C GLU A 76 -12.00 -4.06 6.80
N LEU A 77 -12.43 -3.63 5.61
CA LEU A 77 -11.57 -2.94 4.64
C LEU A 77 -11.09 -1.59 5.15
N GLU A 78 -11.97 -0.81 5.81
CA GLU A 78 -11.59 0.45 6.45
C GLU A 78 -10.52 0.27 7.54
N LYS A 79 -10.62 -0.79 8.36
CA LYS A 79 -9.59 -1.12 9.36
C LYS A 79 -8.23 -1.42 8.74
N MET A 80 -8.21 -2.08 7.59
CA MET A 80 -6.99 -2.41 6.86
C MET A 80 -6.46 -1.24 6.03
N ASN A 81 -7.21 -0.14 5.97
CA ASN A 81 -6.95 1.02 5.11
C ASN A 81 -6.80 0.60 3.64
N ILE A 82 -7.77 -0.18 3.16
CA ILE A 82 -7.88 -0.66 1.79
C ILE A 82 -9.14 -0.08 1.17
N ASP A 83 -8.97 0.70 0.10
CA ASP A 83 -10.04 1.14 -0.76
C ASP A 83 -10.32 0.05 -1.81
N VAL A 84 -11.59 -0.30 -2.00
CA VAL A 84 -12.03 -1.33 -2.96
C VAL A 84 -13.18 -0.79 -3.80
N CYS A 85 -13.15 -1.13 -5.07
CA CYS A 85 -14.26 -0.94 -5.99
C CYS A 85 -14.44 -2.21 -6.83
N VAL A 86 -15.61 -2.84 -6.76
CA VAL A 86 -16.00 -3.98 -7.57
C VAL A 86 -17.05 -3.53 -8.57
N MET A 87 -16.81 -3.85 -9.84
CA MET A 87 -17.65 -3.43 -10.96
C MET A 87 -18.03 -4.64 -11.80
N ASN A 88 -19.29 -4.68 -12.22
CA ASN A 88 -19.73 -5.59 -13.27
C ASN A 88 -19.52 -4.94 -14.63
N VAL A 89 -18.87 -5.64 -15.54
CA VAL A 89 -18.52 -5.21 -16.90
C VAL A 89 -19.37 -6.00 -17.89
N ASP A 90 -20.50 -5.45 -18.29
CA ASP A 90 -21.32 -6.02 -19.36
C ASP A 90 -20.69 -5.68 -20.71
N ARG A 91 -20.02 -6.66 -21.29
CA ARG A 91 -19.28 -6.50 -22.57
C ARG A 91 -20.24 -6.38 -23.76
N ASP A 92 -21.43 -6.99 -23.66
CA ASP A 92 -22.42 -6.98 -24.73
C ASP A 92 -23.16 -5.63 -24.79
N ALA A 93 -23.54 -5.10 -23.63
CA ALA A 93 -24.16 -3.78 -23.51
C ALA A 93 -23.13 -2.62 -23.52
N GLY A 94 -21.85 -2.91 -23.31
CA GLY A 94 -20.79 -1.91 -23.17
C GLY A 94 -20.97 -1.03 -21.93
N THR A 95 -21.58 -1.57 -20.85
CA THR A 95 -21.86 -0.84 -19.60
C THR A 95 -21.00 -1.35 -18.44
N ILE A 96 -20.66 -0.43 -17.53
CA ILE A 96 -19.92 -0.73 -16.30
C ILE A 96 -20.79 -0.26 -15.14
N ASN A 97 -21.16 -1.19 -14.26
CA ASN A 97 -22.00 -0.93 -13.10
C ASN A 97 -21.21 -1.22 -11.82
N GLU A 98 -21.22 -0.28 -10.87
CA GLU A 98 -20.65 -0.51 -9.55
C GLU A 98 -21.53 -1.48 -8.76
N ILE A 99 -20.95 -2.54 -8.22
CA ILE A 99 -21.61 -3.54 -7.38
C ILE A 99 -21.31 -3.27 -5.91
N PHE A 100 -20.05 -3.00 -5.60
CA PHE A 100 -19.58 -2.72 -4.25
C PHE A 100 -18.45 -1.69 -4.25
N SER A 101 -18.49 -0.75 -3.31
CA SER A 101 -17.39 0.18 -3.08
C SER A 101 -17.41 0.71 -1.64
N ASN A 102 -16.26 0.71 -0.96
CA ASN A 102 -16.08 1.39 0.33
C ASN A 102 -15.43 2.78 0.17
N VAL A 103 -15.24 3.25 -1.05
CA VAL A 103 -14.53 4.50 -1.35
C VAL A 103 -15.43 5.70 -1.18
N LYS A 104 -14.95 6.70 -0.42
CA LYS A 104 -15.67 7.97 -0.19
C LYS A 104 -15.65 8.90 -1.40
N GLU A 105 -14.49 8.98 -2.09
CA GLU A 105 -14.31 9.79 -3.29
C GLU A 105 -14.31 8.92 -4.55
N LYS A 106 -15.50 8.57 -5.00
CA LYS A 106 -15.71 7.68 -6.15
C LYS A 106 -15.07 8.16 -7.45
N SER A 107 -14.96 9.48 -7.65
CA SER A 107 -14.39 10.07 -8.87
C SER A 107 -12.96 9.63 -9.16
N LEU A 108 -12.12 9.48 -8.13
CA LEU A 108 -10.73 9.08 -8.30
C LEU A 108 -10.57 7.64 -8.78
N LEU A 109 -11.38 6.71 -8.22
CA LEU A 109 -11.32 5.31 -8.63
C LEU A 109 -11.93 5.08 -10.01
N TYR A 110 -12.99 5.81 -10.36
CA TYR A 110 -13.54 5.77 -11.72
C TYR A 110 -12.52 6.22 -12.77
N ASP A 111 -11.81 7.33 -12.51
CA ASP A 111 -10.76 7.81 -13.42
C ASP A 111 -9.61 6.79 -13.56
N GLN A 112 -9.20 6.17 -12.47
CA GLN A 112 -8.17 5.11 -12.49
C GLN A 112 -8.65 3.85 -13.21
N THR A 113 -9.88 3.42 -12.99
CA THR A 113 -10.48 2.30 -13.71
C THR A 113 -10.49 2.54 -15.20
N LEU A 114 -10.96 3.72 -15.64
CA LEU A 114 -10.96 4.10 -17.05
C LEU A 114 -9.53 4.11 -17.63
N ARG A 115 -8.54 4.56 -16.87
CA ARG A 115 -7.13 4.52 -17.30
C ARG A 115 -6.62 3.11 -17.50
N ILE A 116 -6.97 2.17 -16.62
CA ILE A 116 -6.61 0.76 -16.74
C ILE A 116 -7.22 0.15 -18.01
N PHE A 117 -8.53 0.36 -18.22
CA PHE A 117 -9.22 -0.17 -19.40
C PHE A 117 -8.71 0.43 -20.72
N PHE A 118 -8.35 1.71 -20.72
CA PHE A 118 -7.85 2.39 -21.93
C PHE A 118 -6.33 2.38 -22.06
N SER A 119 -5.62 1.57 -21.23
CA SER A 119 -4.16 1.38 -21.29
C SER A 119 -3.35 2.69 -21.34
N LYS A 120 -3.80 3.73 -20.66
CA LYS A 120 -3.05 4.98 -20.52
C LYS A 120 -1.98 4.81 -19.45
N ASP A 121 -0.80 4.33 -19.86
CA ASP A 121 0.40 4.29 -19.01
C ASP A 121 0.73 5.71 -18.55
N THR A 122 0.81 5.90 -17.24
CA THR A 122 1.09 7.22 -16.64
C THR A 122 2.56 7.47 -16.36
N GLY A 123 3.44 6.50 -16.61
CA GLY A 123 4.89 6.64 -16.47
C GLY A 123 5.41 6.72 -15.02
N ASN A 124 4.54 6.74 -14.02
CA ASN A 124 4.89 6.80 -12.59
C ASN A 124 4.54 5.49 -11.85
N GLU A 125 4.62 4.37 -12.55
CA GLU A 125 4.16 3.09 -12.07
C GLU A 125 5.31 2.09 -12.05
N THR A 126 5.39 1.31 -10.97
CA THR A 126 6.30 0.16 -10.89
C THR A 126 5.46 -1.09 -10.68
N VAL A 127 5.41 -1.95 -11.69
CA VAL A 127 4.74 -3.25 -11.59
C VAL A 127 5.56 -4.14 -10.65
N LEU A 128 4.93 -4.61 -9.59
CA LEU A 128 5.52 -5.50 -8.59
C LEU A 128 5.22 -6.96 -8.94
N LYS A 129 3.99 -7.23 -9.37
CA LYS A 129 3.54 -8.57 -9.73
C LYS A 129 2.49 -8.50 -10.83
N SER A 130 2.61 -9.38 -11.80
CA SER A 130 1.63 -9.56 -12.87
C SER A 130 1.37 -11.03 -13.08
N THR A 131 0.10 -11.43 -13.07
CA THR A 131 -0.38 -12.78 -13.31
C THR A 131 -1.50 -12.73 -14.35
N ASP A 132 -2.03 -13.86 -14.76
CA ASP A 132 -3.18 -13.93 -15.67
C ASP A 132 -4.48 -13.43 -14.99
N GLN A 133 -4.52 -13.38 -13.66
CA GLN A 133 -5.72 -13.02 -12.90
C GLN A 133 -5.68 -11.58 -12.40
N TYR A 134 -4.49 -11.07 -12.01
CA TYR A 134 -4.35 -9.73 -11.43
C TYR A 134 -2.99 -9.10 -11.74
N VAL A 135 -2.96 -7.78 -11.65
CA VAL A 135 -1.75 -6.97 -11.68
C VAL A 135 -1.65 -6.19 -10.36
N MET A 136 -0.47 -6.18 -9.75
CA MET A 136 -0.14 -5.40 -8.57
C MET A 136 0.99 -4.44 -8.90
N ARG A 137 0.82 -3.16 -8.56
CA ARG A 137 1.79 -2.11 -8.86
C ARG A 137 1.91 -1.11 -7.72
N LYS A 138 3.05 -0.47 -7.64
CA LYS A 138 3.23 0.75 -6.86
C LYS A 138 3.02 1.95 -7.78
N MET A 139 2.22 2.90 -7.34
CA MET A 139 1.96 4.14 -8.06
C MET A 139 1.99 5.33 -7.10
N THR A 140 2.39 6.50 -7.62
CA THR A 140 2.30 7.77 -6.90
C THR A 140 1.12 8.55 -7.45
N ASP A 141 0.17 8.91 -6.59
CA ASP A 141 -0.95 9.77 -6.98
C ASP A 141 -0.44 11.18 -7.28
N ARG A 142 -0.77 11.69 -8.47
CA ARG A 142 -0.30 13.01 -8.93
C ARG A 142 -0.99 14.17 -8.25
N GLN A 143 -2.15 13.97 -7.65
CA GLN A 143 -2.92 15.04 -7.04
C GLN A 143 -2.43 15.34 -5.62
N ASN A 144 -2.15 14.28 -4.84
CA ASN A 144 -1.75 14.41 -3.44
C ASN A 144 -0.30 14.00 -3.16
N GLY A 145 0.40 13.42 -4.14
CA GLY A 145 1.79 12.94 -3.99
C GLY A 145 1.93 11.68 -3.15
N THR A 146 0.83 11.05 -2.75
CA THR A 146 0.83 9.84 -1.92
C THR A 146 1.19 8.60 -2.74
N ASP A 147 2.07 7.78 -2.20
CA ASP A 147 2.39 6.46 -2.77
C ASP A 147 1.32 5.45 -2.37
N TYR A 148 0.77 4.74 -3.36
CA TYR A 148 -0.19 3.66 -3.19
C TYR A 148 0.36 2.34 -3.69
N LEU A 149 -0.02 1.28 -3.00
CA LEU A 149 -0.02 -0.06 -3.57
C LEU A 149 -1.40 -0.30 -4.17
N GLU A 150 -1.45 -0.54 -5.47
CA GLU A 150 -2.66 -0.76 -6.23
C GLU A 150 -2.67 -2.17 -6.81
N MET A 151 -3.81 -2.82 -6.74
CA MET A 151 -4.06 -4.13 -7.33
C MET A 151 -5.37 -4.11 -8.09
N TRP A 152 -5.37 -4.63 -9.30
CA TRP A 152 -6.57 -4.78 -10.10
C TRP A 152 -6.58 -6.13 -10.83
N GLY A 153 -7.77 -6.63 -11.11
CA GLY A 153 -7.96 -7.90 -11.77
C GLY A 153 -9.42 -8.25 -11.97
N TYR A 154 -9.67 -9.48 -12.40
CA TYR A 154 -11.00 -10.02 -12.58
C TYR A 154 -11.29 -11.06 -11.48
N LEU A 155 -12.43 -10.94 -10.81
CA LEU A 155 -12.91 -11.95 -9.86
C LEU A 155 -13.47 -13.16 -10.62
N ASP A 156 -14.17 -12.87 -11.74
CA ASP A 156 -14.61 -13.81 -12.77
C ASP A 156 -14.64 -13.11 -14.14
N ASP A 157 -15.33 -13.67 -15.13
CA ASP A 157 -15.37 -13.12 -16.49
C ASP A 157 -16.00 -11.74 -16.61
N ASP A 158 -16.95 -11.41 -15.72
CA ASP A 158 -17.76 -10.18 -15.77
C ASP A 158 -17.47 -9.20 -14.62
N PHE A 159 -16.77 -9.64 -13.56
CA PHE A 159 -16.53 -8.81 -12.39
C PHE A 159 -15.07 -8.36 -12.30
N PHE A 160 -14.87 -7.07 -12.45
CA PHE A 160 -13.59 -6.39 -12.30
C PHE A 160 -13.45 -5.79 -10.91
N VAL A 161 -12.28 -5.90 -10.31
CA VAL A 161 -11.96 -5.29 -9.01
C VAL A 161 -10.73 -4.39 -9.14
N LEU A 162 -10.84 -3.22 -8.52
CA LEU A 162 -9.72 -2.32 -8.29
C LEU A 162 -9.60 -2.09 -6.78
N MET A 163 -8.39 -2.28 -6.26
CA MET A 163 -8.07 -2.08 -4.85
C MET A 163 -6.83 -1.22 -4.73
N ARG A 164 -6.77 -0.40 -3.68
CA ARG A 164 -5.57 0.37 -3.36
C ARG A 164 -5.39 0.53 -1.86
N SER A 165 -4.15 0.62 -1.42
CA SER A 165 -3.79 0.92 -0.04
C SER A 165 -2.65 1.93 -0.01
N PRO A 166 -2.72 3.00 0.80
CA PRO A 166 -1.66 3.98 0.89
C PRO A 166 -0.44 3.37 1.57
N LEU A 167 0.75 3.71 1.06
CA LEU A 167 2.05 3.30 1.61
C LEU A 167 2.62 4.32 2.61
N GLU A 168 2.05 5.51 2.70
CA GLU A 168 2.63 6.64 3.46
C GLU A 168 2.24 6.74 4.93
N SER A 169 1.31 5.92 5.42
CA SER A 169 0.82 6.03 6.81
C SER A 169 1.91 5.92 7.90
N ILE A 170 3.13 5.50 7.55
CA ILE A 170 4.28 5.44 8.48
C ILE A 170 5.14 6.70 8.43
N ARG A 171 5.27 7.38 7.28
CA ARG A 171 6.06 8.62 7.18
C ARG A 171 5.45 9.75 8.01
N GLU A 172 4.12 9.89 7.97
CA GLU A 172 3.43 10.90 8.78
C GLU A 172 3.51 10.60 10.28
N SER A 173 3.36 9.35 10.70
CA SER A 173 3.49 8.95 12.11
C SER A 173 4.91 9.14 12.65
N ALA A 174 5.93 8.95 11.83
CA ALA A 174 7.33 9.16 12.20
C ALA A 174 7.77 10.64 12.18
N SER A 175 7.03 11.52 11.47
CA SER A 175 7.32 12.95 11.42
C SER A 175 6.67 13.74 12.56
N LEU A 176 5.73 13.13 13.31
CA LEU A 176 5.01 13.70 14.44
C LEU A 176 5.59 13.30 15.81
N ALA A 177 6.64 12.47 15.84
CA ALA A 177 7.35 12.04 17.04
C ALA A 177 8.71 12.74 17.17
#